data_5d4abfb4f2817fed746e63d21acdb061
#
_entry.id   5d4abfb4f2817fed746e63d21acdb061
#
_cell.length_a   1.000
_cell.length_b   1.000
_cell.length_c   1.000
_cell.angle_alpha   90.00
_cell.angle_beta   90.00
_cell.angle_gamma   90.00
#
_symmetry.space_group_name_H-M   'P 1'
#
loop_
_entity.id
_entity.type
_entity.pdbx_description
1 polymer ?
#
loop_
_entity_poly.entity_id
_entity_poly.type
_entity_poly.pdbx_seq_one_letter_code
_entity_poly.pdbx_strand_id
1 'polypeptide(L)'
;MPAFVPPQRLLLGPGPSNVAPRVLQALAQPSIGHLDPQFVAMMDETKALLRRAFLTENALTVPVSAPGSAGMETCFVNLIE
;
A
#
# COMPACT_ATOMS: atom_id res chain seq x y z
N MET A 1 -27.00 17.07 5.52
CA MET A 1 -27.06 15.60 5.55
C MET A 1 -26.14 15.05 6.62
N PRO A 2 -26.60 14.11 7.44
CA PRO A 2 -25.69 13.46 8.36
C PRO A 2 -24.59 12.69 7.61
N ALA A 3 -23.42 12.57 8.19
CA ALA A 3 -22.37 11.76 7.64
C ALA A 3 -22.78 10.27 7.60
N PHE A 4 -22.43 9.59 6.51
CA PHE A 4 -22.63 8.15 6.43
C PHE A 4 -21.64 7.44 7.36
N VAL A 5 -22.17 6.59 8.24
CA VAL A 5 -21.38 5.74 9.13
C VAL A 5 -21.59 4.29 8.68
N PRO A 6 -20.58 3.66 8.06
CA PRO A 6 -20.73 2.28 7.61
C PRO A 6 -20.83 1.34 8.81
N PRO A 7 -21.68 0.31 8.71
CA PRO A 7 -21.74 -0.72 9.74
C PRO A 7 -20.45 -1.57 9.77
N GLN A 8 -20.11 -2.09 10.94
CA GLN A 8 -19.04 -3.07 11.04
C GLN A 8 -19.53 -4.43 10.56
N ARG A 9 -18.74 -5.07 9.71
CA ARG A 9 -19.01 -6.40 9.17
C ARG A 9 -17.75 -7.26 9.23
N LEU A 10 -17.91 -8.55 9.48
CA LEU A 10 -16.85 -9.54 9.30
C LEU A 10 -16.89 -10.02 7.85
N LEU A 11 -15.84 -9.69 7.09
CA LEU A 11 -15.77 -9.99 5.66
C LEU A 11 -15.00 -11.29 5.45
N LEU A 12 -15.69 -12.31 4.95
CA LEU A 12 -15.15 -13.68 4.78
C LEU A 12 -15.10 -14.11 3.31
N GLY A 13 -15.43 -13.21 2.39
CA GLY A 13 -15.38 -13.48 0.95
C GLY A 13 -13.99 -13.22 0.35
N PRO A 14 -13.85 -13.41 -0.98
CA PRO A 14 -12.60 -13.18 -1.67
C PRO A 14 -12.19 -11.68 -1.76
N GLY A 15 -13.07 -10.81 -1.40
CA GLY A 15 -12.89 -9.36 -1.36
C GLY A 15 -14.23 -8.65 -1.36
N PRO A 16 -14.28 -7.42 -0.79
CA PRO A 16 -13.22 -6.79 0.00
C PRO A 16 -12.95 -7.51 1.31
N SER A 17 -11.83 -7.16 1.97
CA SER A 17 -11.43 -7.74 3.26
C SER A 17 -11.39 -6.68 4.35
N ASN A 18 -11.44 -7.11 5.60
CA ASN A 18 -11.29 -6.21 6.73
C ASN A 18 -9.86 -5.65 6.77
N VAL A 19 -9.77 -4.34 6.95
CA VAL A 19 -8.50 -3.63 7.06
C VAL A 19 -8.14 -3.47 8.54
N ALA A 20 -6.89 -3.72 8.89
CA ALA A 20 -6.43 -3.56 10.26
C ALA A 20 -6.66 -2.11 10.75
N PRO A 21 -7.12 -1.92 12.01
CA PRO A 21 -7.39 -0.57 12.52
C PRO A 21 -6.22 0.39 12.42
N ARG A 22 -4.99 -0.07 12.59
CA ARG A 22 -3.78 0.73 12.44
C ARG A 22 -3.63 1.30 11.02
N VAL A 23 -3.99 0.51 10.01
CA VAL A 23 -3.93 0.92 8.61
C VAL A 23 -5.00 1.98 8.33
N LEU A 24 -6.23 1.78 8.83
CA LEU A 24 -7.30 2.77 8.71
C LEU A 24 -6.93 4.09 9.36
N GLN A 25 -6.29 4.06 10.53
CA GLN A 25 -5.80 5.26 11.21
C GLN A 25 -4.72 5.97 10.38
N ALA A 26 -3.81 5.24 9.77
CA ALA A 26 -2.79 5.81 8.90
C ALA A 26 -3.38 6.48 7.65
N LEU A 27 -4.41 5.87 7.06
CA LEU A 27 -5.12 6.44 5.90
C LEU A 27 -5.84 7.76 6.22
N ALA A 28 -6.20 7.98 7.48
CA ALA A 28 -6.88 9.20 7.93
C ALA A 28 -5.92 10.35 8.28
N GLN A 29 -4.62 10.15 8.15
CA GLN A 29 -3.63 11.19 8.46
C GLN A 29 -3.57 12.27 7.36
N PRO A 30 -3.10 13.50 7.71
CA PRO A 30 -2.94 14.55 6.72
C PRO A 30 -2.04 14.14 5.56
N SER A 31 -2.37 14.63 4.37
CA SER A 31 -1.53 14.44 3.19
C SER A 31 -0.29 15.31 3.27
N ILE A 32 0.84 14.77 2.84
CA ILE A 32 2.10 15.51 2.69
C ILE A 32 2.59 15.43 1.24
N GLY A 33 3.45 16.37 0.85
CA GLY A 33 3.99 16.39 -0.50
C GLY A 33 4.95 15.22 -0.76
N HIS A 34 5.01 14.78 -2.02
CA HIS A 34 5.89 13.66 -2.42
C HIS A 34 7.39 14.00 -2.34
N LEU A 35 7.75 15.28 -2.28
CA LEU A 35 9.13 15.74 -2.08
C LEU A 35 9.43 16.15 -0.65
N ASP A 36 8.45 16.04 0.25
CA ASP A 36 8.65 16.31 1.67
C ASP A 36 9.70 15.33 2.23
N PRO A 37 10.72 15.82 2.98
CA PRO A 37 11.73 14.92 3.56
C PRO A 37 11.16 13.82 4.45
N GLN A 38 10.07 14.07 5.14
CA GLN A 38 9.39 13.06 5.95
C GLN A 38 8.74 11.98 5.09
N PHE A 39 8.19 12.36 3.93
CA PHE A 39 7.65 11.39 2.99
C PHE A 39 8.75 10.53 2.38
N VAL A 40 9.87 11.13 1.99
CA VAL A 40 11.03 10.40 1.44
C VAL A 40 11.56 9.39 2.47
N ALA A 41 11.71 9.80 3.73
CA ALA A 41 12.14 8.90 4.80
C ALA A 41 11.16 7.75 5.01
N MET A 42 9.86 8.02 5.00
CA MET A 42 8.82 6.99 5.10
C MET A 42 8.87 6.00 3.94
N MET A 43 9.13 6.47 2.72
CA MET A 43 9.27 5.59 1.55
C MET A 43 10.52 4.72 1.65
N ASP A 44 11.63 5.25 2.14
CA ASP A 44 12.85 4.46 2.35
C ASP A 44 12.64 3.38 3.41
N GLU A 45 11.95 3.69 4.48
CA GLU A 45 11.57 2.71 5.50
C GLU A 45 10.64 1.65 4.91
N THR A 46 9.65 2.05 4.12
CA THR A 46 8.72 1.13 3.43
C THR A 46 9.47 0.15 2.54
N LYS A 47 10.42 0.63 1.75
CA LYS A 47 11.27 -0.23 0.90
C LYS A 47 12.09 -1.22 1.74
N ALA A 48 12.65 -0.77 2.85
CA ALA A 48 13.40 -1.64 3.76
C ALA A 48 12.50 -2.73 4.37
N LEU A 49 11.29 -2.38 4.78
CA LEU A 49 10.31 -3.34 5.30
C LEU A 49 9.87 -4.35 4.23
N LEU A 50 9.68 -3.90 2.98
CA LEU A 50 9.36 -4.79 1.87
C LEU A 50 10.49 -5.79 1.59
N ARG A 51 11.75 -5.35 1.61
CA ARG A 51 12.89 -6.27 1.47
C ARG A 51 12.87 -7.35 2.54
N ARG A 52 12.58 -6.97 3.79
CA ARG A 52 12.44 -7.94 4.90
C ARG A 52 11.28 -8.90 4.67
N ALA A 53 10.12 -8.40 4.27
CA ALA A 53 8.93 -9.22 4.03
C ALA A 53 9.13 -10.23 2.89
N PHE A 54 9.82 -9.82 1.82
CA PHE A 54 10.11 -10.68 0.67
C PHE A 54 11.43 -11.43 0.77
N LEU A 55 12.16 -11.29 1.87
CA LEU A 55 13.46 -11.94 2.10
C LEU A 55 14.43 -11.68 0.94
N THR A 56 14.53 -10.42 0.52
CA THR A 56 15.39 -10.01 -0.60
C THR A 56 16.33 -8.88 -0.22
N GLU A 57 17.49 -8.82 -0.88
CA GLU A 57 18.43 -7.72 -0.79
C GLU A 57 18.44 -6.85 -2.05
N ASN A 58 17.51 -7.11 -2.98
CA ASN A 58 17.45 -6.36 -4.24
C ASN A 58 17.28 -4.86 -3.97
N ALA A 59 18.16 -4.06 -4.59
CA ALA A 59 18.12 -2.61 -4.47
C ALA A 59 16.80 -2.04 -5.02
N LEU A 60 16.34 -2.55 -6.15
CA LEU A 60 15.04 -2.18 -6.72
C LEU A 60 13.92 -2.99 -6.06
N THR A 61 13.43 -2.48 -4.96
CA THR A 61 12.29 -3.01 -4.21
C THR A 61 11.40 -1.83 -3.87
N VAL A 62 10.28 -1.71 -4.56
CA VAL A 62 9.41 -0.53 -4.46
C VAL A 62 7.94 -0.93 -4.45
N PRO A 63 7.07 -0.21 -3.71
CA PRO A 63 5.64 -0.33 -3.87
C PRO A 63 5.18 0.38 -5.15
N VAL A 64 4.22 -0.21 -5.85
CA VAL A 64 3.56 0.42 -7.00
C VAL A 64 2.21 0.95 -6.54
N SER A 65 2.03 2.26 -6.62
CA SER A 65 0.79 2.92 -6.21
C SER A 65 -0.25 2.79 -7.32
N ALA A 66 -1.00 1.69 -7.30
CA ALA A 66 -2.00 1.39 -8.31
C ALA A 66 -2.90 0.23 -7.84
N PRO A 67 -4.03 -0.01 -8.51
CA PRO A 67 -4.81 -1.23 -8.27
C PRO A 67 -4.06 -2.48 -8.73
N GLY A 68 -4.55 -3.67 -8.33
CA GLY A 68 -3.92 -4.94 -8.68
C GLY A 68 -3.74 -5.17 -10.17
N SER A 69 -4.65 -4.65 -11.01
CA SER A 69 -4.53 -4.73 -12.48
C SER A 69 -3.27 -4.03 -13.00
N ALA A 70 -2.91 -2.87 -12.45
CA ALA A 70 -1.68 -2.19 -12.81
C ALA A 70 -0.44 -2.91 -12.26
N GLY A 71 -0.55 -3.58 -11.12
CA GLY A 71 0.48 -4.48 -10.61
C GLY A 71 0.75 -5.63 -11.57
N MET A 72 -0.31 -6.26 -12.09
CA MET A 72 -0.20 -7.30 -13.12
C MET A 72 0.45 -6.78 -14.39
N GLU A 73 0.05 -5.61 -14.87
CA GLU A 73 0.66 -4.99 -16.05
C GLU A 73 2.15 -4.71 -15.83
N THR A 74 2.53 -4.23 -14.65
CA THR A 74 3.93 -4.03 -14.28
C THR A 74 4.74 -5.32 -14.42
N CYS A 75 4.21 -6.44 -13.96
CA CYS A 75 4.85 -7.74 -14.10
C CYS A 75 4.97 -8.15 -15.56
N PHE A 76 3.91 -8.02 -16.35
CA PHE A 76 3.94 -8.37 -17.77
C PHE A 76 4.97 -7.55 -18.56
N VAL A 77 5.01 -6.25 -18.35
CA VAL A 77 5.92 -5.34 -19.06
C VAL A 77 7.38 -5.60 -18.72
N ASN A 78 7.67 -6.00 -17.48
CA ASN A 78 9.04 -6.11 -16.98
C ASN A 78 9.60 -7.54 -16.95
N LEU A 79 8.76 -8.57 -16.93
CA LEU A 79 9.19 -9.95 -16.72
C LEU A 79 9.00 -10.84 -17.96
N ILE A 80 8.22 -10.40 -18.94
CA ILE A 80 7.97 -11.17 -20.15
C ILE A 80 8.72 -10.53 -21.32
N GLU A 81 9.52 -11.34 -22.04
CA GLU A 81 10.24 -10.95 -23.26
C GLU A 81 9.39 -11.18 -24.50
#